data_10f8172a8e7e92d5229590b61de4279f
#
_entry.id   10f8172a8e7e92d5229590b61de4279f
#
_cell.length_a   1.000
_cell.length_b   1.000
_cell.length_c   1.000
_cell.angle_alpha   90.00
_cell.angle_beta   90.00
_cell.angle_gamma   90.00
#
_symmetry.space_group_name_H-M   'P 1'
#
loop_
_entity.id
_entity.type
_entity.pdbx_description
1 polymer ?
#
loop_
_entity_poly.entity_id
_entity_poly.type
_entity_poly.pdbx_seq_one_letter_code
_entity_poly.pdbx_strand_id
1 'polypeptide(L)'
;LSFYKMNELQIHLNDNGFVEFFDNDWNKTYAAFRLESDRFPGLTSKDGSYTKEEFRNFQQMAARYGINIIPEIDVPAHSLAFTHYNPILAADKKEYGMDHLDLYKKEVYDFLDTLFDEYLSGDHPVFVGPDVHIGTDEYNLKEAEQFRYFTEYYLKYITKYGKNPRLWGSLKHMKGNT
;
A
#
# COMPACT_ATOMS: atom_id res chain seq x y z
N LEU A 1 -17.00 -8.87 13.98
CA LEU A 1 -15.66 -9.04 14.56
C LEU A 1 -15.73 -9.04 16.11
N SER A 2 -16.23 -7.98 16.71
CA SER A 2 -16.33 -7.83 18.19
C SER A 2 -17.03 -9.03 18.85
N PHE A 3 -18.12 -9.55 18.26
CA PHE A 3 -18.82 -10.73 18.74
C PHE A 3 -17.90 -11.98 18.87
N TYR A 4 -16.95 -12.13 17.94
CA TYR A 4 -15.96 -13.21 17.95
C TYR A 4 -14.67 -12.85 18.71
N LYS A 5 -14.66 -11.73 19.43
CA LYS A 5 -13.47 -11.22 20.16
C LYS A 5 -12.23 -11.00 19.28
N MET A 6 -12.44 -10.73 17.99
CA MET A 6 -11.39 -10.25 17.10
C MET A 6 -11.15 -8.77 17.38
N ASN A 7 -9.90 -8.39 17.49
CA ASN A 7 -9.47 -7.04 17.88
C ASN A 7 -8.69 -6.29 16.81
N GLU A 8 -8.39 -6.92 15.69
CA GLU A 8 -7.73 -6.29 14.54
C GLU A 8 -8.46 -6.62 13.25
N LEU A 9 -8.50 -5.66 12.34
CA LEU A 9 -8.97 -5.82 10.97
C LEU A 9 -8.04 -5.07 10.02
N GLN A 10 -7.35 -5.81 9.17
CA GLN A 10 -6.54 -5.25 8.10
C GLN A 10 -7.43 -4.97 6.89
N ILE A 11 -7.28 -3.79 6.30
CA ILE A 11 -8.01 -3.36 5.11
C ILE A 11 -7.01 -3.13 4.00
N HIS A 12 -7.04 -4.00 3.00
CA HIS A 12 -6.23 -3.96 1.80
C HIS A 12 -6.81 -2.93 0.82
N LEU A 13 -6.10 -1.81 0.61
CA LEU A 13 -6.64 -0.65 -0.11
C LEU A 13 -6.31 -0.63 -1.60
N ASN A 14 -5.32 -1.41 -2.05
CA ASN A 14 -4.97 -1.54 -3.46
C ASN A 14 -4.63 -2.98 -3.83
N ASP A 15 -5.06 -3.38 -5.00
CA ASP A 15 -4.68 -4.65 -5.61
C ASP A 15 -5.03 -4.65 -7.10
N ASN A 16 -4.69 -5.76 -7.78
CA ASN A 16 -5.00 -5.99 -9.18
C ASN A 16 -5.39 -7.46 -9.45
N GLY A 17 -6.08 -7.67 -10.55
CA GLY A 17 -6.40 -9.01 -11.03
C GLY A 17 -5.19 -9.71 -11.63
N PHE A 18 -5.29 -11.02 -11.79
CA PHE A 18 -4.31 -11.81 -12.54
C PHE A 18 -4.43 -11.53 -14.03
N VAL A 19 -3.34 -11.12 -14.66
CA VAL A 19 -3.30 -10.67 -16.05
C VAL A 19 -3.83 -11.71 -17.03
N GLU A 20 -3.72 -13.00 -16.70
CA GLU A 20 -4.20 -14.11 -17.52
C GLU A 20 -5.72 -14.09 -17.75
N PHE A 21 -6.48 -13.52 -16.81
CA PHE A 21 -7.93 -13.36 -16.94
C PHE A 21 -8.32 -12.14 -17.79
N PHE A 22 -7.34 -11.35 -18.24
CA PHE A 22 -7.52 -10.13 -19.02
C PHE A 22 -6.73 -10.18 -20.35
N ASP A 23 -6.77 -11.30 -21.04
CA ASP A 23 -6.08 -11.55 -22.32
C ASP A 23 -4.56 -11.40 -22.24
N ASN A 24 -3.94 -11.55 -21.09
CA ASN A 24 -2.52 -11.26 -20.81
C ASN A 24 -2.14 -9.79 -21.14
N ASP A 25 -3.08 -8.89 -20.97
CA ASP A 25 -2.90 -7.45 -21.26
C ASP A 25 -3.01 -6.65 -19.96
N TRP A 26 -1.89 -6.13 -19.49
CA TRP A 26 -1.85 -5.31 -18.28
C TRP A 26 -2.72 -4.05 -18.37
N ASN A 27 -2.89 -3.48 -19.56
CA ASN A 27 -3.74 -2.29 -19.73
C ASN A 27 -5.24 -2.61 -19.58
N LYS A 28 -5.63 -3.88 -19.78
CA LYS A 28 -7.00 -4.36 -19.55
C LYS A 28 -7.19 -4.93 -18.16
N THR A 29 -6.10 -5.30 -17.49
CA THR A 29 -6.15 -5.92 -16.17
C THR A 29 -6.79 -4.97 -15.17
N TYR A 30 -7.79 -5.46 -14.47
CA TYR A 30 -8.46 -4.69 -13.43
C TYR A 30 -7.49 -4.35 -12.30
N ALA A 31 -7.52 -3.10 -11.86
CA ALA A 31 -6.75 -2.64 -10.71
C ALA A 31 -7.57 -1.59 -9.93
N ALA A 32 -7.37 -1.54 -8.63
CA ALA A 32 -8.10 -0.63 -7.78
C ALA A 32 -7.22 -0.01 -6.70
N PHE A 33 -7.51 1.26 -6.38
CA PHE A 33 -7.11 1.93 -5.16
C PHE A 33 -8.36 2.47 -4.47
N ARG A 34 -8.64 2.04 -3.25
CA ARG A 34 -9.93 2.17 -2.58
C ARG A 34 -10.00 3.31 -1.55
N LEU A 35 -9.08 4.27 -1.60
CA LEU A 35 -9.10 5.43 -0.72
C LEU A 35 -8.99 6.73 -1.52
N GLU A 36 -9.81 7.71 -1.17
CA GLU A 36 -9.78 9.05 -1.77
C GLU A 36 -8.40 9.70 -1.62
N SER A 37 -7.89 10.29 -2.72
CA SER A 37 -6.68 11.09 -2.72
C SER A 37 -6.92 12.45 -3.38
N ASP A 38 -6.58 13.51 -2.67
CA ASP A 38 -6.58 14.87 -3.19
C ASP A 38 -5.26 15.20 -3.88
N ARG A 39 -4.16 14.57 -3.44
CA ARG A 39 -2.83 14.77 -4.03
C ARG A 39 -2.71 14.14 -5.40
N PHE A 40 -3.49 13.08 -5.66
CA PHE A 40 -3.50 12.35 -6.92
C PHE A 40 -4.93 12.23 -7.50
N PRO A 41 -5.49 13.34 -8.03
CA PRO A 41 -6.84 13.33 -8.61
C PRO A 41 -6.97 12.30 -9.73
N GLY A 42 -7.94 11.40 -9.61
CA GLY A 42 -8.17 10.32 -10.58
C GLY A 42 -7.48 8.98 -10.27
N LEU A 43 -6.67 8.91 -9.21
CA LEU A 43 -6.08 7.65 -8.72
C LEU A 43 -7.15 6.74 -8.11
N THR A 44 -8.05 7.32 -7.32
CA THR A 44 -9.10 6.58 -6.61
C THR A 44 -10.06 5.89 -7.56
N SER A 45 -10.38 4.64 -7.29
CA SER A 45 -11.29 3.82 -8.10
C SER A 45 -12.72 4.33 -8.05
N LYS A 46 -13.37 4.38 -9.23
CA LYS A 46 -14.72 4.94 -9.40
C LYS A 46 -15.84 3.93 -9.08
N ASP A 47 -15.54 2.66 -9.08
CA ASP A 47 -16.49 1.56 -8.87
C ASP A 47 -16.68 1.19 -7.39
N GLY A 48 -16.06 1.95 -6.49
CA GLY A 48 -16.20 1.86 -5.04
C GLY A 48 -14.90 2.23 -4.33
N SER A 49 -15.00 3.12 -3.36
CA SER A 49 -13.90 3.60 -2.55
C SER A 49 -14.42 4.26 -1.28
N TYR A 50 -13.55 4.44 -0.31
CA TYR A 50 -13.83 5.27 0.84
C TYR A 50 -13.42 6.72 0.58
N THR A 51 -14.23 7.68 1.00
CA THR A 51 -13.72 9.03 1.21
C THR A 51 -12.78 9.04 2.43
N LYS A 52 -11.92 10.05 2.53
CA LYS A 52 -11.03 10.22 3.68
C LYS A 52 -11.84 10.32 5.01
N GLU A 53 -12.96 11.01 4.96
CA GLU A 53 -13.83 11.17 6.14
C GLU A 53 -14.50 9.85 6.54
N GLU A 54 -15.05 9.11 5.57
CA GLU A 54 -15.66 7.79 5.83
C GLU A 54 -14.64 6.84 6.43
N PHE A 55 -13.42 6.79 5.89
CA PHE A 55 -12.39 5.88 6.37
C PHE A 55 -11.92 6.25 7.79
N ARG A 56 -11.80 7.55 8.09
CA ARG A 56 -11.50 8.03 9.44
C ARG A 56 -12.60 7.66 10.42
N ASN A 57 -13.87 7.92 10.07
CA ASN A 57 -15.03 7.61 10.89
C ASN A 57 -15.17 6.11 11.14
N PHE A 58 -14.87 5.29 10.12
CA PHE A 58 -14.85 3.83 10.22
C PHE A 58 -13.84 3.34 11.26
N GLN A 59 -12.61 3.86 11.24
CA GLN A 59 -11.58 3.52 12.23
C GLN A 59 -12.00 3.95 13.65
N GLN A 60 -12.54 5.14 13.80
CA GLN A 60 -13.01 5.65 15.10
C GLN A 60 -14.19 4.82 15.63
N MET A 61 -15.10 4.43 14.77
CA MET A 61 -16.20 3.53 15.14
C MET A 61 -15.68 2.17 15.58
N ALA A 62 -14.78 1.56 14.83
CA ALA A 62 -14.19 0.27 15.15
C ALA A 62 -13.48 0.30 16.51
N ALA A 63 -12.73 1.38 16.79
CA ALA A 63 -12.03 1.57 18.07
C ALA A 63 -12.98 1.55 19.27
N ARG A 64 -14.20 2.08 19.15
CA ARG A 64 -15.24 2.01 20.20
C ARG A 64 -15.67 0.58 20.53
N TYR A 65 -15.46 -0.35 19.60
CA TYR A 65 -15.73 -1.78 19.78
C TYR A 65 -14.46 -2.59 20.11
N GLY A 66 -13.34 -1.90 20.40
CA GLY A 66 -12.06 -2.53 20.71
C GLY A 66 -11.39 -3.18 19.50
N ILE A 67 -11.68 -2.67 18.29
CA ILE A 67 -11.11 -3.19 17.03
C ILE A 67 -10.17 -2.12 16.47
N ASN A 68 -8.90 -2.50 16.26
CA ASN A 68 -7.93 -1.72 15.53
C ASN A 68 -8.08 -1.97 14.02
N ILE A 69 -8.29 -0.94 13.23
CA ILE A 69 -8.24 -1.02 11.77
C ILE A 69 -6.82 -0.74 11.34
N ILE A 70 -6.25 -1.66 10.58
CA ILE A 70 -4.89 -1.56 10.01
C ILE A 70 -5.05 -1.26 8.52
N PRO A 71 -4.90 0.00 8.07
CA PRO A 71 -4.91 0.32 6.65
C PRO A 71 -3.67 -0.27 5.98
N GLU A 72 -3.85 -0.90 4.84
CA GLU A 72 -2.77 -1.43 4.03
C GLU A 72 -2.72 -0.73 2.68
N ILE A 73 -1.55 -0.20 2.36
CA ILE A 73 -1.16 0.17 1.00
C ILE A 73 -0.05 -0.79 0.60
N ASP A 74 -0.38 -1.76 -0.24
CA ASP A 74 0.52 -2.83 -0.62
C ASP A 74 1.43 -2.39 -1.76
N VAL A 75 2.72 -2.36 -1.45
CA VAL A 75 3.80 -1.96 -2.34
C VAL A 75 5.06 -2.79 -2.02
N PRO A 76 5.94 -3.06 -2.97
CA PRO A 76 6.02 -2.53 -4.33
C PRO A 76 5.39 -3.42 -5.43
N ALA A 77 4.92 -4.63 -5.10
CA ALA A 77 4.01 -5.41 -5.95
C ALA A 77 2.56 -4.94 -5.77
N HIS A 78 1.59 -5.59 -6.39
CA HIS A 78 0.16 -5.25 -6.30
C HIS A 78 -0.17 -3.78 -6.61
N SER A 79 0.69 -3.13 -7.39
CA SER A 79 0.73 -1.68 -7.61
C SER A 79 0.17 -1.24 -8.96
N LEU A 80 -0.60 -2.09 -9.66
CA LEU A 80 -1.10 -1.79 -11.01
C LEU A 80 -1.97 -0.53 -11.04
N ALA A 81 -2.73 -0.25 -9.99
CA ALA A 81 -3.51 1.00 -9.91
C ALA A 81 -2.61 2.24 -9.95
N PHE A 82 -1.44 2.17 -9.33
CA PHE A 82 -0.46 3.26 -9.32
C PHE A 82 0.26 3.39 -10.66
N THR A 83 0.61 2.28 -11.29
CA THR A 83 1.29 2.27 -12.59
C THR A 83 0.34 2.58 -13.75
N HIS A 84 -0.95 2.27 -13.65
CA HIS A 84 -1.97 2.77 -14.56
C HIS A 84 -2.13 4.29 -14.46
N TYR A 85 -2.11 4.82 -13.24
CA TYR A 85 -2.17 6.27 -13.00
C TYR A 85 -0.93 6.99 -13.54
N ASN A 86 0.25 6.44 -13.27
CA ASN A 86 1.51 6.98 -13.75
C ASN A 86 2.46 5.85 -14.21
N PRO A 87 2.51 5.54 -15.51
CA PRO A 87 3.30 4.43 -16.05
C PRO A 87 4.81 4.53 -15.81
N ILE A 88 5.34 5.73 -15.48
CA ILE A 88 6.76 5.90 -15.17
C ILE A 88 7.18 5.13 -13.93
N LEU A 89 6.22 4.83 -13.04
CA LEU A 89 6.47 4.11 -11.79
C LEU A 89 6.75 2.62 -12.01
N ALA A 90 6.31 2.07 -13.14
CA ALA A 90 6.41 0.64 -13.43
C ALA A 90 7.87 0.17 -13.55
N ALA A 91 8.15 -1.04 -13.08
CA ALA A 91 9.43 -1.70 -13.25
C ALA A 91 9.68 -2.00 -14.74
N ASP A 92 10.85 -1.59 -15.23
CA ASP A 92 11.23 -1.70 -16.65
C ASP A 92 12.11 -2.94 -16.91
N LYS A 93 11.71 -4.08 -16.34
CA LYS A 93 12.41 -5.36 -16.49
C LYS A 93 11.44 -6.45 -16.90
N LYS A 94 11.91 -7.36 -17.78
CA LYS A 94 11.08 -8.46 -18.32
C LYS A 94 10.52 -9.44 -17.27
N GLU A 95 11.17 -9.56 -16.14
CA GLU A 95 10.77 -10.42 -15.02
C GLU A 95 9.64 -9.86 -14.17
N TYR A 96 9.24 -8.63 -14.39
CA TYR A 96 8.13 -7.98 -13.68
C TYR A 96 6.94 -7.74 -14.61
N GLY A 97 5.76 -7.86 -14.04
CA GLY A 97 4.56 -7.30 -14.62
C GLY A 97 4.48 -5.78 -14.41
N MET A 98 3.55 -5.13 -15.07
CA MET A 98 3.29 -3.70 -14.89
C MET A 98 2.80 -3.37 -13.47
N ASP A 99 2.38 -4.36 -12.71
CA ASP A 99 1.92 -4.29 -11.33
C ASP A 99 3.06 -4.15 -10.29
N HIS A 100 4.31 -4.05 -10.74
CA HIS A 100 5.48 -3.87 -9.88
C HIS A 100 6.07 -2.47 -10.06
N LEU A 101 6.39 -1.81 -8.94
CA LEU A 101 7.08 -0.52 -8.93
C LEU A 101 8.59 -0.71 -9.14
N ASP A 102 9.22 0.24 -9.83
CA ASP A 102 10.68 0.24 -10.04
C ASP A 102 11.40 0.88 -8.85
N LEU A 103 12.02 0.05 -8.02
CA LEU A 103 12.68 0.49 -6.80
C LEU A 103 13.96 1.32 -7.01
N TYR A 104 14.43 1.47 -8.24
CA TYR A 104 15.57 2.33 -8.58
C TYR A 104 15.16 3.74 -9.00
N LYS A 105 13.87 3.98 -9.25
CA LYS A 105 13.34 5.28 -9.68
C LYS A 105 12.99 6.16 -8.50
N LYS A 106 13.55 7.36 -8.49
CA LYS A 106 13.19 8.38 -7.48
C LYS A 106 11.71 8.72 -7.50
N GLU A 107 11.09 8.71 -8.67
CA GLU A 107 9.68 8.99 -8.89
C GLU A 107 8.76 8.05 -8.09
N VAL A 108 9.19 6.81 -7.86
CA VAL A 108 8.46 5.86 -7.01
C VAL A 108 8.44 6.33 -5.55
N TYR A 109 9.58 6.75 -5.03
CA TYR A 109 9.67 7.26 -3.65
C TYR A 109 8.91 8.59 -3.51
N ASP A 110 9.06 9.52 -4.45
CA ASP A 110 8.35 10.81 -4.44
C ASP A 110 6.81 10.60 -4.45
N PHE A 111 6.34 9.64 -5.26
CA PHE A 111 4.91 9.29 -5.33
C PHE A 111 4.42 8.69 -4.01
N LEU A 112 5.10 7.67 -3.51
CA LEU A 112 4.67 6.98 -2.29
C LEU A 112 4.82 7.86 -1.04
N ASP A 113 5.89 8.65 -0.94
CA ASP A 113 6.07 9.61 0.16
C ASP A 113 4.92 10.61 0.20
N THR A 114 4.52 11.14 -0.97
CA THR A 114 3.39 12.06 -1.09
C THR A 114 2.08 11.38 -0.72
N LEU A 115 1.87 10.12 -1.13
CA LEU A 115 0.67 9.35 -0.84
C LEU A 115 0.55 9.04 0.66
N PHE A 116 1.62 8.55 1.28
CA PHE A 116 1.63 8.28 2.72
C PHE A 116 1.52 9.56 3.55
N ASP A 117 2.22 10.64 3.16
CA ASP A 117 2.11 11.94 3.85
C ASP A 117 0.66 12.43 3.86
N GLU A 118 -0.06 12.27 2.75
CA GLU A 118 -1.48 12.68 2.66
C GLU A 118 -2.36 12.03 3.73
N TYR A 119 -2.08 10.78 4.10
CA TYR A 119 -2.91 10.04 5.06
C TYR A 119 -2.37 10.07 6.50
N LEU A 120 -1.10 10.39 6.67
CA LEU A 120 -0.41 10.32 7.97
C LEU A 120 -0.19 11.69 8.61
N SER A 121 -0.13 12.78 7.82
CA SER A 121 0.22 14.09 8.30
C SER A 121 -0.99 14.94 8.74
N GLY A 122 -0.69 16.09 9.38
CA GLY A 122 -1.66 17.09 9.79
C GLY A 122 -2.33 16.80 11.15
N ASP A 123 -3.16 17.74 11.58
CA ASP A 123 -3.84 17.69 12.89
C ASP A 123 -4.95 16.61 12.93
N HIS A 124 -5.44 16.21 11.75
CA HIS A 124 -6.50 15.22 11.58
C HIS A 124 -6.14 14.18 10.52
N PRO A 125 -5.14 13.32 10.79
CA PRO A 125 -4.70 12.32 9.81
C PRO A 125 -5.83 11.36 9.44
N VAL A 126 -5.77 10.80 8.24
CA VAL A 126 -6.75 9.80 7.78
C VAL A 126 -6.52 8.47 8.47
N PHE A 127 -5.27 8.06 8.65
CA PHE A 127 -4.92 6.85 9.39
C PHE A 127 -4.79 7.18 10.87
N VAL A 128 -5.88 6.98 11.62
CA VAL A 128 -5.95 7.36 13.05
C VAL A 128 -5.42 6.28 13.98
N GLY A 129 -5.50 5.01 13.58
CA GLY A 129 -5.00 3.88 14.36
C GLY A 129 -3.46 3.89 14.53
N PRO A 130 -2.94 3.06 15.44
CA PRO A 130 -1.49 3.00 15.70
C PRO A 130 -0.69 2.30 14.60
N ASP A 131 -1.31 1.45 13.81
CA ASP A 131 -0.65 0.58 12.86
C ASP A 131 -0.95 0.96 11.41
N VAL A 132 0.04 0.81 10.52
CA VAL A 132 -0.09 0.95 9.06
C VAL A 132 0.65 -0.19 8.39
N HIS A 133 0.00 -0.89 7.47
CA HIS A 133 0.61 -1.99 6.72
C HIS A 133 1.08 -1.51 5.35
N ILE A 134 2.31 -1.86 4.99
CA ILE A 134 2.97 -1.44 3.75
C ILE A 134 3.12 -2.57 2.73
N GLY A 135 2.45 -3.71 2.98
CA GLY A 135 2.55 -4.90 2.13
C GLY A 135 3.95 -5.52 2.18
N THR A 136 4.73 -5.27 1.15
CA THR A 136 6.12 -5.74 0.96
C THR A 136 6.24 -7.24 0.76
N ASP A 137 5.40 -7.80 -0.09
CA ASP A 137 5.49 -9.17 -0.55
C ASP A 137 5.76 -9.28 -2.07
N GLU A 138 5.86 -10.49 -2.54
CA GLU A 138 5.89 -10.91 -3.95
C GLU A 138 6.89 -10.18 -4.87
N TYR A 139 7.97 -9.60 -4.34
CA TYR A 139 9.00 -8.99 -5.16
C TYR A 139 10.14 -9.97 -5.51
N ASN A 140 10.87 -9.72 -6.61
CA ASN A 140 11.85 -10.66 -7.15
C ASN A 140 13.08 -10.80 -6.24
N LEU A 141 13.45 -12.05 -5.90
CA LEU A 141 14.61 -12.36 -5.05
C LEU A 141 15.94 -11.86 -5.61
N LYS A 142 16.07 -11.66 -6.94
CA LYS A 142 17.28 -11.09 -7.56
C LYS A 142 17.50 -9.63 -7.15
N GLU A 143 16.44 -8.91 -6.77
CA GLU A 143 16.48 -7.51 -6.34
C GLU A 143 16.50 -7.39 -4.80
N ALA A 144 16.94 -8.41 -4.09
CA ALA A 144 16.85 -8.50 -2.63
C ALA A 144 17.52 -7.31 -1.89
N GLU A 145 18.59 -6.72 -2.42
CA GLU A 145 19.25 -5.57 -1.78
C GLU A 145 18.42 -4.31 -1.91
N GLN A 146 17.89 -4.04 -3.10
CA GLN A 146 17.05 -2.88 -3.34
C GLN A 146 15.71 -3.01 -2.63
N PHE A 147 15.15 -4.24 -2.59
CA PHE A 147 13.93 -4.51 -1.85
C PHE A 147 14.09 -4.30 -0.34
N ARG A 148 15.23 -4.72 0.25
CA ARG A 148 15.54 -4.43 1.65
C ARG A 148 15.67 -2.93 1.91
N TYR A 149 16.36 -2.21 1.02
CA TYR A 149 16.46 -0.76 1.12
C TYR A 149 15.08 -0.09 1.11
N PHE A 150 14.22 -0.47 0.17
CA PHE A 150 12.83 0.01 0.05
C PHE A 150 12.04 -0.28 1.33
N THR A 151 12.07 -1.52 1.80
CA THR A 151 11.37 -1.93 3.02
C THR A 151 11.85 -1.13 4.24
N GLU A 152 13.16 -1.05 4.45
CA GLU A 152 13.73 -0.29 5.57
C GLU A 152 13.39 1.20 5.48
N TYR A 153 13.39 1.77 4.28
CA TYR A 153 13.02 3.15 4.05
C TYR A 153 11.57 3.41 4.53
N TYR A 154 10.60 2.58 4.12
CA TYR A 154 9.21 2.79 4.52
C TYR A 154 8.92 2.39 5.96
N LEU A 155 9.62 1.43 6.54
CA LEU A 155 9.55 1.20 7.98
C LEU A 155 9.93 2.47 8.76
N LYS A 156 11.04 3.10 8.41
CA LYS A 156 11.48 4.37 9.01
C LYS A 156 10.52 5.52 8.71
N TYR A 157 10.02 5.59 7.48
CA TYR A 157 9.10 6.64 7.04
C TYR A 157 7.81 6.64 7.86
N ILE A 158 7.16 5.49 7.99
CA ILE A 158 5.93 5.31 8.77
C ILE A 158 6.17 5.61 10.26
N THR A 159 7.31 5.17 10.80
CA THR A 159 7.69 5.42 12.19
C THR A 159 7.85 6.91 12.52
N LYS A 160 8.28 7.76 11.57
CA LYS A 160 8.35 9.22 11.76
C LYS A 160 7.00 9.85 12.14
N TYR A 161 5.90 9.26 11.70
CA TYR A 161 4.53 9.71 12.03
C TYR A 161 4.01 9.09 13.32
N GLY A 162 4.86 8.43 14.11
CA GLY A 162 4.47 7.78 15.36
C GLY A 162 3.61 6.53 15.17
N LYS A 163 3.64 5.92 13.99
CA LYS A 163 2.90 4.69 13.67
C LYS A 163 3.81 3.47 13.72
N ASN A 164 3.21 2.31 13.98
CA ASN A 164 3.88 1.01 13.91
C ASN A 164 3.72 0.46 12.49
N PRO A 165 4.79 0.36 11.70
CA PRO A 165 4.70 -0.27 10.39
C PRO A 165 4.49 -1.77 10.52
N ARG A 166 3.57 -2.31 9.74
CA ARG A 166 3.34 -3.76 9.55
C ARG A 166 3.71 -4.13 8.13
N LEU A 167 4.09 -5.38 7.93
CA LEU A 167 4.45 -5.93 6.61
C LEU A 167 4.14 -7.43 6.55
N TRP A 168 4.03 -7.97 5.36
CA TRP A 168 3.91 -9.40 5.16
C TRP A 168 5.20 -10.11 5.55
N GLY A 169 5.07 -11.22 6.26
CA GLY A 169 6.19 -11.92 6.89
C GLY A 169 7.09 -12.71 5.95
N SER A 170 7.26 -12.32 4.69
CA SER A 170 8.21 -12.97 3.79
C SER A 170 9.63 -12.56 4.12
N LEU A 171 10.29 -13.29 4.99
CA LEU A 171 11.70 -13.08 5.32
C LEU A 171 12.67 -13.55 4.23
N LYS A 172 12.20 -13.97 3.06
CA LYS A 172 13.04 -14.47 1.96
C LYS A 172 14.10 -13.47 1.50
N HIS A 173 13.81 -12.18 1.58
CA HIS A 173 14.72 -11.09 1.22
C HIS A 173 15.58 -10.60 2.39
N MET A 174 15.28 -11.01 3.61
CA MET A 174 16.03 -10.58 4.80
C MET A 174 17.30 -11.39 4.98
N LYS A 175 18.41 -10.72 5.25
CA LYS A 175 19.66 -11.34 5.69
C LYS A 175 19.89 -10.96 7.15
N GLY A 176 19.85 -11.95 8.02
CA GLY A 176 20.30 -11.79 9.40
C GLY A 176 19.36 -10.97 10.27
N ASN A 177 19.84 -10.63 11.44
CA ASN A 177 19.10 -9.94 12.48
C ASN A 177 18.72 -8.51 12.06
N THR A 178 17.48 -8.28 11.73
CA THR A 178 16.86 -6.96 11.71
C THR A 178 16.03 -6.80 12.97
#